data_be71450cd7a7b05446d189b7cc5d0c62
#
_entry.id   be71450cd7a7b05446d189b7cc5d0c62
#
_cell.length_a   1.000
_cell.length_b   1.000
_cell.length_c   1.000
_cell.angle_alpha   90.00
_cell.angle_beta   90.00
_cell.angle_gamma   90.00
#
_symmetry.space_group_name_H-M   'P 1'
#
loop_
_entity.id
_entity.type
_entity.pdbx_description
1 polymer ?
#
loop_
_entity_poly.entity_id
_entity_poly.type
_entity_poly.pdbx_seq_one_letter_code
_entity_poly.pdbx_strand_id
1 'polypeptide(L)'
;PVSVKTRLGYETPEEFAALLDIYNRYPIACLTIHPRVRKEKYRGPVHLDAFAAALEASRNPVCYNGDLRTVGEVCALEARFPSVTHVMIGRGLVADPALARKLRGGAGTNRKELSDFLAALYQGYTDFYQGQVPTAAQRMREVWFYLIHLFDDAEKLNKQLRRFRTPAEYERIQAEILAACPLRSDAQGDLI
;
A
#
# COMPACT_ATOMS: atom_id res chain seq x y z
N PRO A 1 16.13 17.48 -10.21
CA PRO A 1 14.68 17.64 -10.03
C PRO A 1 14.28 17.28 -8.60
N VAL A 2 13.31 18.00 -8.03
CA VAL A 2 12.77 17.76 -6.69
C VAL A 2 11.33 17.31 -6.83
N SER A 3 10.95 16.22 -6.13
CA SER A 3 9.57 15.80 -5.98
C SER A 3 9.09 16.02 -4.55
N VAL A 4 7.82 16.33 -4.39
CA VAL A 4 7.21 16.58 -3.08
C VAL A 4 6.08 15.60 -2.86
N LYS A 5 6.02 14.97 -1.67
CA LYS A 5 4.87 14.20 -1.21
C LYS A 5 4.21 14.92 -0.04
N THR A 6 2.93 15.19 -0.15
CA THR A 6 2.17 15.98 0.82
C THR A 6 0.82 15.35 1.17
N ARG A 7 0.23 15.85 2.25
CA ARG A 7 -1.20 15.72 2.59
C ARG A 7 -1.88 17.06 2.39
N LEU A 8 -3.23 17.10 2.54
CA LEU A 8 -4.03 18.33 2.35
C LEU A 8 -3.80 19.40 3.43
N GLY A 9 -3.21 19.02 4.55
CA GLY A 9 -2.98 19.91 5.69
C GLY A 9 -2.85 19.10 6.97
N TYR A 10 -2.96 19.79 8.09
CA TYR A 10 -2.92 19.21 9.42
C TYR A 10 -4.32 18.91 9.97
N GLU A 11 -5.22 19.93 9.97
CA GLU A 11 -6.54 19.91 10.57
C GLU A 11 -7.65 19.69 9.55
N THR A 12 -7.66 20.51 8.47
CA THR A 12 -8.75 20.55 7.49
C THR A 12 -8.23 20.54 6.05
N PRO A 13 -9.02 20.01 5.07
CA PRO A 13 -8.64 19.99 3.66
C PRO A 13 -8.46 21.38 3.03
N GLU A 14 -9.11 22.40 3.56
CA GLU A 14 -9.06 23.78 3.07
C GLU A 14 -7.67 24.41 3.22
N GLU A 15 -6.86 23.93 4.15
CA GLU A 15 -5.46 24.35 4.33
C GLU A 15 -4.62 24.12 3.05
N PHE A 16 -5.07 23.18 2.18
CA PHE A 16 -4.29 22.82 1.01
C PHE A 16 -4.18 23.93 -0.02
N ALA A 17 -5.16 24.82 -0.13
CA ALA A 17 -5.10 25.95 -1.04
C ALA A 17 -3.85 26.82 -0.81
N ALA A 18 -3.56 27.16 0.45
CA ALA A 18 -2.40 27.95 0.81
C ALA A 18 -1.08 27.18 0.58
N LEU A 19 -1.07 25.87 0.83
CA LEU A 19 0.10 25.01 0.54
C LEU A 19 0.35 24.91 -0.96
N LEU A 20 -0.69 24.74 -1.77
CA LEU A 20 -0.60 24.62 -3.21
C LEU A 20 -0.09 25.93 -3.84
N ASP A 21 -0.48 27.10 -3.34
CA ASP A 21 0.03 28.37 -3.76
C ASP A 21 1.55 28.48 -3.56
N ILE A 22 2.07 27.89 -2.49
CA ILE A 22 3.52 27.81 -2.26
C ILE A 22 4.16 26.86 -3.26
N TYR A 23 3.62 25.63 -3.42
CA TYR A 23 4.17 24.65 -4.36
C TYR A 23 4.18 25.17 -5.80
N ASN A 24 3.18 25.93 -6.20
CA ASN A 24 3.07 26.53 -7.54
C ASN A 24 4.13 27.60 -7.86
N ARG A 25 4.89 28.06 -6.86
CA ARG A 25 5.99 29.00 -7.04
C ARG A 25 7.31 28.33 -7.44
N TYR A 26 7.36 27.00 -7.36
CA TYR A 26 8.60 26.23 -7.59
C TYR A 26 8.39 25.18 -8.68
N PRO A 27 9.41 24.87 -9.48
CA PRO A 27 9.36 23.83 -10.49
C PRO A 27 9.50 22.44 -9.82
N ILE A 28 8.39 21.86 -9.37
CA ILE A 28 8.35 20.53 -8.76
C ILE A 28 8.18 19.49 -9.86
N ALA A 29 9.08 18.50 -9.89
CA ALA A 29 9.06 17.44 -10.90
C ALA A 29 7.81 16.51 -10.76
N CYS A 30 7.35 16.28 -9.53
CA CYS A 30 6.14 15.53 -9.26
C CYS A 30 5.60 15.92 -7.86
N LEU A 31 4.35 16.37 -7.82
CA LEU A 31 3.63 16.67 -6.59
C LEU A 31 2.69 15.50 -6.27
N THR A 32 3.12 14.63 -5.36
CA THR A 32 2.28 13.52 -4.89
C THR A 32 1.36 14.00 -3.79
N ILE A 33 0.05 13.96 -4.04
CA ILE A 33 -0.98 14.41 -3.10
C ILE A 33 -1.69 13.19 -2.49
N HIS A 34 -1.65 13.08 -1.14
CA HIS A 34 -2.49 12.17 -0.39
C HIS A 34 -3.70 12.96 0.14
N PRO A 35 -4.91 12.78 -0.43
CA PRO A 35 -6.06 13.63 -0.11
C PRO A 35 -6.70 13.26 1.23
N ARG A 36 -5.93 13.39 2.29
CA ARG A 36 -6.27 13.33 3.71
C ARG A 36 -5.49 14.37 4.47
N VAL A 37 -6.04 14.86 5.58
CA VAL A 37 -5.28 15.69 6.54
C VAL A 37 -4.47 14.81 7.49
N ARG A 38 -3.50 15.40 8.19
CA ARG A 38 -2.60 14.64 9.08
C ARG A 38 -3.35 13.97 10.23
N LYS A 39 -4.33 14.66 10.82
CA LYS A 39 -5.12 14.15 11.96
C LYS A 39 -5.90 12.87 11.65
N GLU A 40 -6.37 12.73 10.43
CA GLU A 40 -7.13 11.53 10.00
C GLU A 40 -6.25 10.28 9.95
N LYS A 41 -4.93 10.44 9.83
CA LYS A 41 -3.99 9.33 9.61
C LYS A 41 -4.41 8.51 8.38
N TYR A 42 -5.11 7.39 8.59
CA TYR A 42 -5.65 6.49 7.56
C TYR A 42 -7.15 6.18 7.80
N ARG A 43 -7.82 6.97 8.63
CA ARG A 43 -9.24 6.78 8.98
C ARG A 43 -10.12 7.59 8.04
N GLY A 44 -11.33 7.06 7.79
CA GLY A 44 -12.30 7.70 6.91
C GLY A 44 -11.91 7.67 5.43
N PRO A 45 -12.76 8.17 4.56
CA PRO A 45 -12.52 8.24 3.12
C PRO A 45 -11.47 9.29 2.77
N VAL A 46 -10.92 9.20 1.56
CA VAL A 46 -10.10 10.25 0.97
C VAL A 46 -10.98 11.40 0.46
N HIS A 47 -10.50 12.64 0.56
CA HIS A 47 -11.19 13.85 0.12
C HIS A 47 -10.98 14.07 -1.39
N LEU A 48 -11.73 13.32 -2.22
CA LEU A 48 -11.56 13.36 -3.68
C LEU A 48 -11.95 14.70 -4.30
N ASP A 49 -12.86 15.47 -3.69
CA ASP A 49 -13.23 16.79 -4.21
C ASP A 49 -12.12 17.83 -3.94
N ALA A 50 -11.46 17.75 -2.78
CA ALA A 50 -10.28 18.56 -2.51
C ALA A 50 -9.11 18.18 -3.44
N PHE A 51 -8.98 16.90 -3.79
CA PHE A 51 -8.00 16.44 -4.79
C PHE A 51 -8.33 16.99 -6.18
N ALA A 52 -9.60 16.98 -6.59
CA ALA A 52 -10.04 17.56 -7.86
C ALA A 52 -9.66 19.03 -7.98
N ALA A 53 -9.98 19.83 -6.96
CA ALA A 53 -9.61 21.26 -6.91
C ALA A 53 -8.08 21.45 -6.96
N ALA A 54 -7.34 20.61 -6.25
CA ALA A 54 -5.88 20.64 -6.27
C ALA A 54 -5.29 20.29 -7.64
N LEU A 55 -5.87 19.31 -8.32
CA LEU A 55 -5.44 18.87 -9.65
C LEU A 55 -5.65 19.98 -10.70
N GLU A 56 -6.78 20.67 -10.63
CA GLU A 56 -7.11 21.79 -11.51
C GLU A 56 -6.20 23.01 -11.28
N ALA A 57 -5.90 23.33 -10.02
CA ALA A 57 -5.13 24.51 -9.65
C ALA A 57 -3.59 24.29 -9.68
N SER A 58 -3.11 23.04 -9.78
CA SER A 58 -1.69 22.74 -9.77
C SER A 58 -1.01 23.14 -11.06
N ARG A 59 0.14 23.85 -10.95
CA ARG A 59 1.05 24.13 -12.06
C ARG A 59 2.11 23.06 -12.26
N ASN A 60 2.20 22.11 -11.34
CA ASN A 60 3.18 21.03 -11.36
C ASN A 60 2.49 19.70 -11.73
N PRO A 61 3.21 18.72 -12.30
CA PRO A 61 2.69 17.37 -12.52
C PRO A 61 2.21 16.74 -11.21
N VAL A 62 0.97 16.23 -11.20
CA VAL A 62 0.35 15.65 -10.00
C VAL A 62 0.36 14.14 -10.06
N CYS A 63 0.72 13.52 -8.93
CA CYS A 63 0.57 12.09 -8.68
C CYS A 63 -0.47 11.87 -7.57
N TYR A 64 -1.44 11.00 -7.81
CA TYR A 64 -2.41 10.62 -6.78
C TYR A 64 -1.83 9.57 -5.83
N ASN A 65 -2.08 9.71 -4.52
CA ASN A 65 -1.77 8.69 -3.53
C ASN A 65 -2.92 8.56 -2.53
N GLY A 66 -3.56 7.43 -2.45
CA GLY A 66 -4.60 7.18 -1.43
C GLY A 66 -5.44 5.96 -1.76
N ASP A 67 -5.54 5.02 -0.83
CA ASP A 67 -6.44 3.86 -0.80
C ASP A 67 -6.60 3.06 -2.12
N LEU A 68 -5.57 3.01 -2.93
CA LEU A 68 -5.54 2.15 -4.11
C LEU A 68 -4.99 0.77 -3.73
N ARG A 69 -5.82 -0.26 -3.86
CA ARG A 69 -5.54 -1.63 -3.41
C ARG A 69 -5.82 -2.67 -4.49
N THR A 70 -6.69 -2.34 -5.44
CA THR A 70 -7.14 -3.23 -6.51
C THR A 70 -7.03 -2.56 -7.87
N VAL A 71 -7.05 -3.38 -8.92
CA VAL A 71 -7.11 -2.89 -10.30
C VAL A 71 -8.37 -2.05 -10.51
N GLY A 72 -9.52 -2.51 -9.98
CA GLY A 72 -10.79 -1.79 -10.12
C GLY A 72 -10.75 -0.39 -9.50
N GLU A 73 -10.12 -0.22 -8.31
CA GLU A 73 -9.97 1.10 -7.67
C GLU A 73 -9.08 2.03 -8.49
N VAL A 74 -8.02 1.52 -9.11
CA VAL A 74 -7.16 2.32 -10.02
C VAL A 74 -7.94 2.72 -11.26
N CYS A 75 -8.64 1.79 -11.91
CA CYS A 75 -9.47 2.10 -13.08
C CYS A 75 -10.57 3.12 -12.76
N ALA A 76 -11.21 3.00 -11.60
CA ALA A 76 -12.22 3.98 -11.16
C ALA A 76 -11.61 5.38 -10.92
N LEU A 77 -10.40 5.45 -10.36
CA LEU A 77 -9.66 6.70 -10.20
C LEU A 77 -9.32 7.33 -11.56
N GLU A 78 -8.79 6.53 -12.49
CA GLU A 78 -8.44 6.98 -13.84
C GLU A 78 -9.66 7.48 -14.62
N ALA A 79 -10.80 6.78 -14.48
CA ALA A 79 -12.06 7.22 -15.08
C ALA A 79 -12.56 8.55 -14.50
N ARG A 80 -12.37 8.78 -13.19
CA ARG A 80 -12.77 10.03 -12.53
C ARG A 80 -11.81 11.18 -12.81
N PHE A 81 -10.52 10.91 -12.96
CA PHE A 81 -9.46 11.90 -13.16
C PHE A 81 -8.55 11.54 -14.35
N PRO A 82 -9.04 11.68 -15.59
CA PRO A 82 -8.29 11.25 -16.79
C PRO A 82 -6.95 11.97 -17.00
N SER A 83 -6.76 13.13 -16.39
CA SER A 83 -5.52 13.90 -16.46
C SER A 83 -4.43 13.41 -15.49
N VAL A 84 -4.76 12.52 -14.55
CA VAL A 84 -3.79 11.93 -13.64
C VAL A 84 -3.05 10.79 -14.34
N THR A 85 -1.78 11.00 -14.63
CA THR A 85 -0.92 10.02 -15.32
C THR A 85 -0.08 9.17 -14.40
N HIS A 86 -0.02 9.52 -13.12
CA HIS A 86 0.79 8.83 -12.13
C HIS A 86 0.01 8.55 -10.85
N VAL A 87 0.12 7.33 -10.36
CA VAL A 87 -0.42 6.92 -9.07
C VAL A 87 0.69 6.34 -8.18
N MET A 88 0.64 6.66 -6.89
CA MET A 88 1.52 6.06 -5.89
C MET A 88 0.71 5.10 -5.03
N ILE A 89 1.10 3.83 -5.03
CA ILE A 89 0.45 2.77 -4.26
C ILE A 89 1.40 2.34 -3.13
N GLY A 90 0.91 2.37 -1.90
CA GLY A 90 1.66 1.90 -0.73
C GLY A 90 1.12 0.56 -0.23
N ARG A 91 0.19 0.62 0.69
CA ARG A 91 -0.39 -0.57 1.36
C ARG A 91 -0.95 -1.61 0.40
N GLY A 92 -1.53 -1.19 -0.71
CA GLY A 92 -2.04 -2.09 -1.75
C GLY A 92 -0.96 -3.02 -2.33
N LEU A 93 0.28 -2.51 -2.55
CA LEU A 93 1.40 -3.34 -3.03
C LEU A 93 1.95 -4.29 -1.97
N VAL A 94 1.81 -3.96 -0.68
CA VAL A 94 2.16 -4.88 0.40
C VAL A 94 1.10 -5.97 0.54
N ALA A 95 -0.18 -5.62 0.37
CA ALA A 95 -1.29 -6.56 0.42
C ALA A 95 -1.30 -7.50 -0.80
N ASP A 96 -0.98 -6.98 -1.98
CA ASP A 96 -0.86 -7.76 -3.22
C ASP A 96 0.42 -7.37 -3.98
N PRO A 97 1.51 -8.12 -3.83
CA PRO A 97 2.78 -7.83 -4.53
C PRO A 97 2.67 -7.90 -6.06
N ALA A 98 1.66 -8.59 -6.61
CA ALA A 98 1.40 -8.65 -8.04
C ALA A 98 0.54 -7.48 -8.58
N LEU A 99 0.04 -6.59 -7.73
CA LEU A 99 -0.88 -5.52 -8.13
C LEU A 99 -0.35 -4.68 -9.30
N ALA A 100 0.92 -4.29 -9.27
CA ALA A 100 1.53 -3.52 -10.35
C ALA A 100 1.59 -4.29 -11.68
N ARG A 101 1.76 -5.62 -11.62
CA ARG A 101 1.71 -6.51 -12.79
C ARG A 101 0.27 -6.66 -13.29
N LYS A 102 -0.70 -6.83 -12.40
CA LYS A 102 -2.13 -6.92 -12.73
C LYS A 102 -2.63 -5.65 -13.41
N LEU A 103 -2.19 -4.48 -12.97
CA LEU A 103 -2.49 -3.19 -13.61
C LEU A 103 -1.98 -3.09 -15.06
N ARG A 104 -0.99 -3.90 -15.43
CA ARG A 104 -0.47 -4.01 -16.81
C ARG A 104 -1.09 -5.18 -17.59
N GLY A 105 -2.17 -5.76 -17.09
CA GLY A 105 -2.83 -6.91 -17.71
C GLY A 105 -2.13 -8.26 -17.48
N GLY A 106 -1.16 -8.32 -16.56
CA GLY A 106 -0.46 -9.56 -16.23
C GLY A 106 -1.18 -10.41 -15.18
N ALA A 107 -0.67 -11.62 -14.97
CA ALA A 107 -1.25 -12.60 -14.06
C ALA A 107 -1.15 -12.17 -12.58
N GLY A 108 -2.07 -12.66 -11.75
CA GLY A 108 -2.01 -12.57 -10.30
C GLY A 108 -0.83 -13.35 -9.69
N THR A 109 -0.65 -13.20 -8.39
CA THR A 109 0.36 -13.94 -7.62
C THR A 109 0.00 -15.44 -7.56
N ASN A 110 1.00 -16.31 -7.73
CA ASN A 110 0.87 -17.74 -7.45
C ASN A 110 1.62 -18.10 -6.14
N ARG A 111 1.31 -19.27 -5.59
CA ARG A 111 1.88 -19.72 -4.30
C ARG A 111 3.39 -19.80 -4.28
N LYS A 112 3.99 -20.31 -5.37
CA LYS A 112 5.46 -20.45 -5.44
C LYS A 112 6.13 -19.10 -5.42
N GLU A 113 5.66 -18.19 -6.27
CA GLU A 113 6.17 -16.82 -6.35
C GLU A 113 6.03 -16.08 -5.01
N LEU A 114 4.89 -16.25 -4.33
CA LEU A 114 4.67 -15.64 -3.02
C LEU A 114 5.58 -16.24 -1.94
N SER A 115 5.79 -17.55 -1.97
CA SER A 115 6.70 -18.23 -1.06
C SER A 115 8.15 -17.74 -1.26
N ASP A 116 8.59 -17.66 -2.51
CA ASP A 116 9.94 -17.16 -2.85
C ASP A 116 10.12 -15.69 -2.42
N PHE A 117 9.10 -14.85 -2.66
CA PHE A 117 9.10 -13.45 -2.22
C PHE A 117 9.20 -13.32 -0.69
N LEU A 118 8.40 -14.08 0.05
CA LEU A 118 8.42 -14.05 1.53
C LEU A 118 9.75 -14.56 2.09
N ALA A 119 10.32 -15.60 1.49
CA ALA A 119 11.63 -16.11 1.88
C ALA A 119 12.72 -15.07 1.65
N ALA A 120 12.75 -14.43 0.48
CA ALA A 120 13.72 -13.39 0.14
C ALA A 120 13.58 -12.16 1.08
N LEU A 121 12.34 -11.75 1.39
CA LEU A 121 12.09 -10.64 2.29
C LEU A 121 12.50 -10.94 3.73
N TYR A 122 12.23 -12.16 4.21
CA TYR A 122 12.63 -12.59 5.56
C TYR A 122 14.14 -12.67 5.69
N GLN A 123 14.83 -13.20 4.67
CA GLN A 123 16.29 -13.20 4.61
C GLN A 123 16.84 -11.78 4.59
N GLY A 124 16.27 -10.89 3.75
CA GLY A 124 16.68 -9.48 3.68
C GLY A 124 16.54 -8.74 5.01
N TYR A 125 15.46 -9.00 5.78
CA TYR A 125 15.35 -8.46 7.14
C TYR A 125 16.38 -9.08 8.09
N THR A 126 16.65 -10.38 7.98
CA THR A 126 17.66 -11.05 8.81
C THR A 126 19.05 -10.45 8.58
N ASP A 127 19.41 -10.22 7.32
CA ASP A 127 20.69 -9.59 6.95
C ASP A 127 20.76 -8.13 7.43
N PHE A 128 19.69 -7.36 7.20
CA PHE A 128 19.61 -5.96 7.65
C PHE A 128 19.77 -5.82 9.18
N TYR A 129 19.19 -6.75 9.94
CA TYR A 129 19.32 -6.79 11.40
C TYR A 129 20.50 -7.64 11.88
N GLN A 130 21.53 -7.85 11.04
CA GLN A 130 22.79 -8.50 11.39
C GLN A 130 22.61 -9.90 12.03
N GLY A 131 21.71 -10.70 11.47
CA GLY A 131 21.41 -12.05 11.94
C GLY A 131 20.43 -12.12 13.12
N GLN A 132 19.80 -11.02 13.52
CA GLN A 132 18.77 -11.02 14.57
C GLN A 132 17.44 -11.59 14.05
N VAL A 133 17.38 -12.90 13.89
CA VAL A 133 16.20 -13.63 13.36
C VAL A 133 14.90 -13.31 14.10
N PRO A 134 14.85 -13.19 15.45
CA PRO A 134 13.62 -12.78 16.14
C PRO A 134 13.12 -11.40 15.71
N THR A 135 14.01 -10.45 15.48
CA THR A 135 13.65 -9.10 15.02
C THR A 135 13.10 -9.14 13.59
N ALA A 136 13.75 -9.91 12.70
CA ALA A 136 13.28 -10.13 11.34
C ALA A 136 11.87 -10.74 11.32
N ALA A 137 11.60 -11.77 12.11
CA ALA A 137 10.28 -12.38 12.24
C ALA A 137 9.22 -11.36 12.70
N GLN A 138 9.54 -10.47 13.65
CA GLN A 138 8.62 -9.42 14.08
C GLN A 138 8.29 -8.44 12.93
N ARG A 139 9.26 -8.13 12.05
CA ARG A 139 9.02 -7.28 10.87
C ARG A 139 8.12 -7.97 9.85
N MET A 140 8.26 -9.27 9.67
CA MET A 140 7.37 -10.04 8.81
C MET A 140 5.91 -10.00 9.30
N ARG A 141 5.65 -9.82 10.60
CA ARG A 141 4.29 -9.60 11.13
C ARG A 141 3.62 -8.36 10.53
N GLU A 142 4.38 -7.29 10.31
CA GLU A 142 3.87 -6.05 9.70
C GLU A 142 3.48 -6.28 8.23
N VAL A 143 4.25 -7.10 7.51
CA VAL A 143 3.95 -7.50 6.13
C VAL A 143 2.69 -8.37 6.09
N TRP A 144 2.63 -9.38 6.95
CA TRP A 144 1.49 -10.29 7.04
C TRP A 144 0.19 -9.60 7.47
N PHE A 145 0.27 -8.48 8.19
CA PHE A 145 -0.91 -7.69 8.51
C PHE A 145 -1.70 -7.28 7.26
N TYR A 146 -1.01 -7.03 6.16
CA TYR A 146 -1.63 -6.72 4.86
C TYR A 146 -1.81 -7.96 3.98
N LEU A 147 -0.78 -8.78 3.88
CA LEU A 147 -0.70 -9.89 2.92
C LEU A 147 -1.70 -11.01 3.21
N ILE A 148 -2.10 -11.20 4.48
CA ILE A 148 -3.04 -12.24 4.88
C ILE A 148 -4.37 -12.18 4.11
N HIS A 149 -4.74 -11.00 3.64
CA HIS A 149 -5.97 -10.78 2.90
C HIS A 149 -5.95 -11.34 1.46
N LEU A 150 -4.81 -11.82 0.98
CA LEU A 150 -4.74 -12.63 -0.23
C LEU A 150 -5.28 -14.06 -0.05
N PHE A 151 -5.58 -14.47 1.16
CA PHE A 151 -5.97 -15.83 1.47
C PHE A 151 -7.39 -15.89 2.03
N ASP A 152 -8.16 -16.88 1.57
CA ASP A 152 -9.39 -17.30 2.22
C ASP A 152 -9.10 -18.30 3.35
N ASP A 153 -10.03 -18.45 4.28
CA ASP A 153 -9.97 -19.40 5.41
C ASP A 153 -8.74 -19.24 6.33
N ALA A 154 -8.15 -18.04 6.36
CA ALA A 154 -6.92 -17.77 7.08
C ALA A 154 -7.12 -17.16 8.49
N GLU A 155 -8.35 -16.97 8.98
CA GLU A 155 -8.65 -16.22 10.22
C GLU A 155 -7.96 -16.79 11.45
N LYS A 156 -7.94 -18.13 11.58
CA LYS A 156 -7.30 -18.82 12.70
C LYS A 156 -5.79 -18.60 12.69
N LEU A 157 -5.17 -18.77 11.52
CA LEU A 157 -3.73 -18.60 11.34
C LEU A 157 -3.32 -17.13 11.47
N ASN A 158 -4.15 -16.18 11.00
CA ASN A 158 -3.96 -14.75 11.23
C ASN A 158 -3.92 -14.40 12.73
N LYS A 159 -4.80 -15.00 13.54
CA LYS A 159 -4.74 -14.80 14.99
C LYS A 159 -3.44 -15.33 15.60
N GLN A 160 -2.90 -16.43 15.08
CA GLN A 160 -1.60 -16.96 15.50
C GLN A 160 -0.45 -16.06 15.05
N LEU A 161 -0.44 -15.58 13.78
CA LEU A 161 0.54 -14.62 13.26
C LEU A 161 0.65 -13.34 14.12
N ARG A 162 -0.46 -12.88 14.65
CA ARG A 162 -0.45 -11.69 15.53
C ARG A 162 0.17 -11.97 16.92
N ARG A 163 0.35 -13.23 17.31
CA ARG A 163 0.68 -13.64 18.68
C ARG A 163 1.93 -14.49 18.79
N PHE A 164 2.57 -14.89 17.69
CA PHE A 164 3.76 -15.72 17.75
C PHE A 164 4.86 -15.05 18.59
N ARG A 165 5.68 -15.85 19.23
CA ARG A 165 6.75 -15.40 20.13
C ARG A 165 8.13 -15.78 19.65
N THR A 166 8.24 -16.83 18.82
CA THR A 166 9.49 -17.35 18.33
C THR A 166 9.56 -17.36 16.80
N PRO A 167 10.73 -17.25 16.19
CA PRO A 167 10.90 -17.41 14.73
C PRO A 167 10.34 -18.73 14.23
N ALA A 168 10.56 -19.84 14.93
CA ALA A 168 10.05 -21.16 14.55
C ALA A 168 8.51 -21.23 14.50
N GLU A 169 7.82 -20.55 15.45
CA GLU A 169 6.36 -20.41 15.37
C GLU A 169 5.94 -19.62 14.14
N TYR A 170 6.63 -18.51 13.83
CA TYR A 170 6.35 -17.71 12.64
C TYR A 170 6.50 -18.55 11.36
N GLU A 171 7.63 -19.23 11.20
CA GLU A 171 7.94 -20.04 10.03
C GLU A 171 6.92 -21.16 9.83
N ARG A 172 6.54 -21.86 10.92
CA ARG A 172 5.49 -22.90 10.88
C ARG A 172 4.14 -22.31 10.43
N ILE A 173 3.72 -21.18 11.00
CA ILE A 173 2.43 -20.56 10.66
C ILE A 173 2.44 -20.10 9.21
N GLN A 174 3.51 -19.46 8.74
CA GLN A 174 3.67 -19.06 7.35
C GLN A 174 3.56 -20.26 6.40
N ALA A 175 4.27 -21.34 6.69
CA ALA A 175 4.22 -22.55 5.88
C ALA A 175 2.81 -23.15 5.83
N GLU A 176 2.09 -23.15 6.96
CA GLU A 176 0.71 -23.65 7.03
C GLU A 176 -0.26 -22.79 6.19
N ILE A 177 -0.15 -21.45 6.24
CA ILE A 177 -0.94 -20.56 5.38
C ILE A 177 -0.66 -20.84 3.91
N LEU A 178 0.61 -20.89 3.53
CA LEU A 178 1.01 -21.12 2.16
C LEU A 178 0.59 -22.52 1.64
N ALA A 179 0.49 -23.53 2.49
CA ALA A 179 0.09 -24.86 2.09
C ALA A 179 -1.43 -25.04 2.03
N ALA A 180 -2.15 -24.55 3.04
CA ALA A 180 -3.54 -24.93 3.29
C ALA A 180 -4.57 -23.87 2.88
N CYS A 181 -4.26 -22.56 3.01
CA CYS A 181 -5.25 -21.53 2.75
C CYS A 181 -5.37 -21.25 1.24
N PRO A 182 -6.58 -21.19 0.66
CA PRO A 182 -6.77 -20.82 -0.75
C PRO A 182 -6.29 -19.39 -1.02
N LEU A 183 -5.60 -19.18 -2.16
CA LEU A 183 -5.37 -17.84 -2.67
C LEU A 183 -6.66 -17.32 -3.31
N ARG A 184 -7.04 -16.11 -2.99
CA ARG A 184 -8.17 -15.44 -3.64
C ARG A 184 -7.88 -15.24 -5.11
N SER A 185 -8.81 -15.63 -5.97
CA SER A 185 -8.73 -15.41 -7.41
C SER A 185 -8.83 -13.92 -7.75
N ASP A 186 -9.64 -13.19 -6.98
CA ASP A 186 -9.78 -11.74 -7.07
C ASP A 186 -9.53 -11.16 -5.68
N ALA A 187 -8.38 -10.53 -5.51
CA ALA A 187 -8.15 -9.68 -4.34
C ALA A 187 -9.01 -8.41 -4.49
N GLN A 188 -10.34 -8.57 -4.43
CA GLN A 188 -11.27 -7.45 -4.32
C GLN A 188 -11.29 -6.97 -2.87
N GLY A 189 -10.79 -5.94 -2.69
CA GLY A 189 -10.66 -4.76 -1.95
C GLY A 189 -11.46 -4.50 -0.72
N ASP A 190 -11.82 -5.37 0.19
CA ASP A 190 -12.18 -5.00 1.57
C ASP A 190 -10.97 -5.16 2.52
N LEU A 191 -9.84 -4.66 2.07
CA LEU A 191 -8.60 -4.73 2.82
C LEU A 191 -8.41 -3.47 3.68
N ILE A 192 -8.89 -3.53 4.97
CA ILE A 192 -8.57 -2.62 6.09
C ILE A 192 -9.40 -1.34 6.11
#